data_0f6d01ab7899d9355a4bd6179299fe2c
#
_entry.id   0f6d01ab7899d9355a4bd6179299fe2c
#
_cell.length_a   1.000
_cell.length_b   1.000
_cell.length_c   1.000
_cell.angle_alpha   90.00
_cell.angle_beta   90.00
_cell.angle_gamma   90.00
#
_symmetry.space_group_name_H-M   'P 1'
#
loop_
_entity.id
_entity.type
_entity.pdbx_description
1 polymer ?
#
loop_
_entity_poly.entity_id
_entity_poly.type
_entity_poly.pdbx_seq_one_letter_code
_entity_poly.pdbx_strand_id
1 'polypeptide(L)'
;MFYSLKSRLIAVFILLFVLSFGAMSYILFNESRSIIRSYIESSALEKMEEYGAYVDMVQMQIYDLASLVFNSDTTKNWEGAVSDPKLAAGEKMLANIKLSSFLTQAMNSYTSVSRVTFYRSDGTWISSDNQVVSDPSLLAQQWYSDFKTSGTHWVASHLDPVEARYNNTHPVVSMLMPIGTFEPSRARTVMKINVSSDYFQRPLNRIHLGESGTIYLMDQGGQLLLSPPEAGAQADMQSAMGKIRGDMRKQGVIYVQSDKGKTDIVVFKKLQRTGWILVGLVSEQDLYAKLFQLRSSIILFASILLVLSVFLAIWLSQSISNPLSRLISAMRHVQRGDFNQAELRLPPEISIRNEVGFATVTFRNMVQQLRQHIKNEFELKLLRQQAEYKALLMQINPHFLFNTLELMSSLAMQKRTDDTVQVIESLGKMMRFSLRMSDDVVPLREELKYVKDYVEILQIRFGGRLSLTLREEGELAHLTIIKFILQPLIENAVKYSFQHQPEARVEIVVSRSGERMVLSVADNGPGVQGETKRQLAERSAAARMDALLNSRDSQIGLSNVIARCKLYYGELFEIQIKESSWGGALIVLTLPIQEEGKHV
;
A
#
# COMPACT_ATOMS: atom_id res chain seq x y z
N MET A 1 2.34 0.72 15.09
CA MET A 1 3.29 1.16 14.06
C MET A 1 2.65 1.60 12.74
N PHE A 2 1.38 1.30 12.47
CA PHE A 2 0.68 1.61 11.22
C PHE A 2 -0.36 2.73 11.36
N TYR A 3 -0.03 3.86 12.01
CA TYR A 3 -0.98 4.96 12.22
C TYR A 3 -1.09 5.94 11.04
N SER A 4 -0.14 5.97 10.12
CA SER A 4 -0.21 6.86 8.96
C SER A 4 -0.77 6.16 7.72
N LEU A 5 -1.56 6.86 6.92
CA LEU A 5 -2.09 6.39 5.63
C LEU A 5 -0.95 5.87 4.74
N LYS A 6 0.20 6.55 4.78
CA LYS A 6 1.44 6.18 4.08
C LYS A 6 1.91 4.77 4.43
N SER A 7 2.07 4.46 5.72
CA SER A 7 2.58 3.15 6.15
C SER A 7 1.60 2.01 5.85
N ARG A 8 0.30 2.27 5.92
CA ARG A 8 -0.73 1.31 5.53
C ARG A 8 -0.70 1.02 4.04
N LEU A 9 -0.58 2.04 3.21
CA LEU A 9 -0.55 1.92 1.76
C LEU A 9 0.68 1.14 1.30
N ILE A 10 1.87 1.49 1.82
CA ILE A 10 3.12 0.76 1.54
C ILE A 10 3.01 -0.71 2.00
N ALA A 11 2.51 -0.96 3.20
CA ALA A 11 2.36 -2.31 3.72
C ALA A 11 1.39 -3.17 2.89
N VAL A 12 0.25 -2.60 2.46
CA VAL A 12 -0.72 -3.29 1.61
C VAL A 12 -0.11 -3.59 0.23
N PHE A 13 0.61 -2.65 -0.38
CA PHE A 13 1.29 -2.88 -1.67
C PHE A 13 2.35 -3.97 -1.56
N ILE A 14 3.21 -3.93 -0.54
CA ILE A 14 4.22 -4.97 -0.31
C ILE A 14 3.55 -6.33 -0.07
N LEU A 15 2.54 -6.38 0.78
CA LEU A 15 1.83 -7.63 1.08
C LEU A 15 1.17 -8.22 -0.17
N LEU A 16 0.46 -7.42 -0.95
CA LEU A 16 -0.18 -7.82 -2.20
C LEU A 16 0.86 -8.30 -3.22
N PHE A 17 1.98 -7.58 -3.36
CA PHE A 17 3.05 -7.95 -4.27
C PHE A 17 3.68 -9.28 -3.86
N VAL A 18 4.08 -9.43 -2.59
CA VAL A 18 4.71 -10.66 -2.09
C VAL A 18 3.77 -11.85 -2.18
N LEU A 19 2.48 -11.68 -1.84
CA LEU A 19 1.49 -12.75 -1.94
C LEU A 19 1.25 -13.16 -3.40
N SER A 20 0.99 -12.21 -4.29
CA SER A 20 0.68 -12.51 -5.70
C SER A 20 1.88 -13.07 -6.45
N PHE A 21 3.06 -12.43 -6.33
CA PHE A 21 4.28 -12.95 -6.98
C PHE A 21 4.80 -14.23 -6.33
N GLY A 22 4.71 -14.36 -5.01
CA GLY A 22 5.09 -15.58 -4.30
C GLY A 22 4.22 -16.76 -4.70
N ALA A 23 2.90 -16.60 -4.70
CA ALA A 23 1.96 -17.62 -5.14
C ALA A 23 2.15 -17.98 -6.62
N MET A 24 2.27 -16.97 -7.49
CA MET A 24 2.50 -17.17 -8.93
C MET A 24 3.82 -17.89 -9.21
N SER A 25 4.91 -17.48 -8.55
CA SER A 25 6.22 -18.12 -8.68
C SER A 25 6.20 -19.58 -8.21
N TYR A 26 5.53 -19.85 -7.09
CA TYR A 26 5.37 -21.22 -6.58
C TYR A 26 4.59 -22.11 -7.55
N ILE A 27 3.45 -21.62 -8.05
CA ILE A 27 2.61 -22.37 -9.00
C ILE A 27 3.38 -22.63 -10.30
N LEU A 28 3.97 -21.60 -10.90
CA LEU A 28 4.73 -21.71 -12.14
C LEU A 28 5.91 -22.68 -12.01
N PHE A 29 6.67 -22.60 -10.91
CA PHE A 29 7.80 -23.48 -10.68
C PHE A 29 7.37 -24.94 -10.54
N ASN A 30 6.33 -25.17 -9.74
CA ASN A 30 5.82 -26.54 -9.52
C ASN A 30 5.22 -27.15 -10.78
N GLU A 31 4.45 -26.36 -11.53
CA GLU A 31 3.86 -26.80 -12.80
C GLU A 31 4.93 -27.05 -13.86
N SER A 32 5.90 -26.13 -14.00
CA SER A 32 7.02 -26.30 -14.92
C SER A 32 7.85 -27.56 -14.59
N ARG A 33 8.08 -27.82 -13.30
CA ARG A 33 8.76 -29.05 -12.87
C ARG A 33 8.00 -30.31 -13.29
N SER A 34 6.70 -30.32 -13.11
CA SER A 34 5.84 -31.44 -13.50
C SER A 34 5.83 -31.66 -15.01
N ILE A 35 5.67 -30.60 -15.78
CA ILE A 35 5.64 -30.64 -17.25
C ILE A 35 6.98 -31.15 -17.80
N ILE A 36 8.10 -30.57 -17.35
CA ILE A 36 9.43 -30.96 -17.82
C ILE A 36 9.72 -32.43 -17.47
N ARG A 37 9.38 -32.84 -16.26
CA ARG A 37 9.52 -34.24 -15.85
C ARG A 37 8.73 -35.17 -16.76
N SER A 38 7.45 -34.91 -16.95
CA SER A 38 6.60 -35.72 -17.82
C SER A 38 7.09 -35.76 -19.27
N TYR A 39 7.54 -34.58 -19.78
CA TYR A 39 8.08 -34.48 -21.14
C TYR A 39 9.35 -35.32 -21.33
N ILE A 40 10.28 -35.25 -20.36
CA ILE A 40 11.53 -36.01 -20.47
C ILE A 40 11.30 -37.52 -20.28
N GLU A 41 10.44 -37.90 -19.32
CA GLU A 41 10.07 -39.30 -19.15
C GLU A 41 9.45 -39.87 -20.42
N SER A 42 8.50 -39.17 -21.04
CA SER A 42 7.86 -39.61 -22.29
C SER A 42 8.83 -39.61 -23.47
N SER A 43 9.63 -38.57 -23.63
CA SER A 43 10.63 -38.46 -24.70
C SER A 43 11.73 -39.54 -24.56
N ALA A 44 12.14 -39.85 -23.33
CA ALA A 44 13.11 -40.90 -23.08
C ALA A 44 12.53 -42.28 -23.40
N LEU A 45 11.28 -42.53 -23.01
CA LEU A 45 10.59 -43.77 -23.36
C LEU A 45 10.44 -43.94 -24.89
N GLU A 46 10.06 -42.89 -25.59
CA GLU A 46 9.92 -42.90 -27.05
C GLU A 46 11.26 -43.23 -27.75
N LYS A 47 12.35 -42.57 -27.34
CA LYS A 47 13.69 -42.85 -27.85
C LYS A 47 14.16 -44.27 -27.54
N MET A 48 13.83 -44.78 -26.34
CA MET A 48 14.08 -46.17 -25.97
C MET A 48 13.28 -47.15 -26.84
N GLU A 49 12.04 -46.79 -27.17
CA GLU A 49 11.19 -47.57 -28.08
C GLU A 49 11.80 -47.62 -29.48
N GLU A 50 12.18 -46.47 -30.04
CA GLU A 50 12.79 -46.37 -31.37
C GLU A 50 14.10 -47.16 -31.46
N TYR A 51 15.01 -46.94 -30.49
CA TYR A 51 16.27 -47.69 -30.48
C TYR A 51 16.07 -49.17 -30.20
N GLY A 52 15.13 -49.53 -29.34
CA GLY A 52 14.78 -50.93 -29.10
C GLY A 52 14.28 -51.62 -30.34
N ALA A 53 13.41 -50.99 -31.12
CA ALA A 53 12.94 -51.50 -32.40
C ALA A 53 14.10 -51.66 -33.42
N TYR A 54 15.06 -50.75 -33.44
CA TYR A 54 16.27 -50.84 -34.25
C TYR A 54 17.11 -52.08 -33.85
N VAL A 55 17.36 -52.27 -32.54
CA VAL A 55 18.11 -53.45 -32.05
C VAL A 55 17.39 -54.75 -32.41
N ASP A 56 16.07 -54.81 -32.20
CA ASP A 56 15.26 -55.99 -32.57
C ASP A 56 15.33 -56.26 -34.08
N MET A 57 15.34 -55.23 -34.92
CA MET A 57 15.52 -55.39 -36.38
C MET A 57 16.89 -55.98 -36.73
N VAL A 58 17.98 -55.45 -36.14
CA VAL A 58 19.34 -55.97 -36.38
C VAL A 58 19.43 -57.41 -35.90
N GLN A 59 18.90 -57.74 -34.74
CA GLN A 59 18.85 -59.11 -34.24
C GLN A 59 18.06 -60.04 -35.18
N MET A 60 16.92 -59.57 -35.70
CA MET A 60 16.12 -60.37 -36.65
C MET A 60 16.94 -60.71 -37.88
N GLN A 61 17.65 -59.72 -38.45
CA GLN A 61 18.53 -59.98 -39.63
C GLN A 61 19.61 -61.01 -39.34
N ILE A 62 20.18 -61.00 -38.11
CA ILE A 62 21.20 -61.96 -37.70
C ILE A 62 20.59 -63.36 -37.54
N TYR A 63 19.40 -63.48 -36.94
CA TYR A 63 18.69 -64.73 -36.81
C TYR A 63 18.25 -65.27 -38.16
N ASP A 64 17.83 -64.41 -39.09
CA ASP A 64 17.47 -64.80 -40.47
C ASP A 64 18.68 -65.37 -41.21
N LEU A 65 19.85 -64.72 -41.11
CA LEU A 65 21.09 -65.25 -41.66
C LEU A 65 21.45 -66.57 -41.00
N ALA A 66 21.39 -66.66 -39.67
CA ALA A 66 21.69 -67.92 -38.95
C ALA A 66 20.77 -69.03 -39.34
N SER A 67 19.48 -68.77 -39.50
CA SER A 67 18.48 -69.73 -39.98
C SER A 67 18.72 -70.21 -41.42
N LEU A 68 19.04 -69.20 -42.29
CA LEU A 68 19.40 -69.49 -43.69
C LEU A 68 20.59 -70.47 -43.75
N VAL A 69 21.66 -70.18 -43.04
CA VAL A 69 22.87 -70.98 -43.00
C VAL A 69 22.62 -72.36 -42.35
N PHE A 70 21.89 -72.37 -41.25
CA PHE A 70 21.54 -73.62 -40.52
C PHE A 70 20.74 -74.59 -41.40
N ASN A 71 19.77 -74.12 -42.17
CA ASN A 71 18.85 -74.97 -42.97
C ASN A 71 19.39 -75.34 -44.34
N SER A 72 20.48 -74.67 -44.79
CA SER A 72 21.04 -74.86 -46.12
C SER A 72 21.56 -76.30 -46.35
N ASP A 73 21.29 -76.79 -47.53
CA ASP A 73 21.81 -78.14 -47.96
C ASP A 73 23.35 -78.12 -48.03
N THR A 74 23.97 -76.95 -48.33
CA THR A 74 25.44 -76.81 -48.31
C THR A 74 25.98 -77.06 -46.90
N THR A 75 25.36 -76.51 -45.88
CA THR A 75 25.74 -76.75 -44.46
C THR A 75 25.54 -78.20 -44.05
N LYS A 76 24.41 -78.80 -44.39
CA LYS A 76 24.10 -80.17 -44.04
C LYS A 76 25.06 -81.18 -44.75
N ASN A 77 25.30 -80.98 -46.02
CA ASN A 77 26.25 -81.77 -46.80
C ASN A 77 27.67 -81.65 -46.27
N TRP A 78 28.05 -80.40 -45.89
CA TRP A 78 29.35 -80.16 -45.29
C TRP A 78 29.49 -80.89 -43.94
N GLU A 79 28.51 -80.75 -43.03
CA GLU A 79 28.54 -81.46 -41.72
C GLU A 79 28.62 -82.96 -41.88
N GLY A 80 27.89 -83.54 -42.84
CA GLY A 80 27.98 -84.94 -43.21
C GLY A 80 29.36 -85.35 -43.74
N ALA A 81 29.90 -84.58 -44.68
CA ALA A 81 31.21 -84.86 -45.28
C ALA A 81 32.38 -84.74 -44.27
N VAL A 82 32.36 -83.74 -43.42
CA VAL A 82 33.44 -83.55 -42.44
C VAL A 82 33.36 -84.56 -41.29
N SER A 83 32.16 -85.07 -40.97
CA SER A 83 31.93 -86.06 -39.91
C SER A 83 32.16 -87.51 -40.37
N ASP A 84 32.28 -87.75 -41.65
CA ASP A 84 32.56 -89.07 -42.18
C ASP A 84 34.07 -89.45 -42.12
N PRO A 85 34.48 -90.41 -41.32
CA PRO A 85 35.88 -90.80 -41.20
C PRO A 85 36.45 -91.44 -42.49
N LYS A 86 35.58 -91.97 -43.37
CA LYS A 86 35.97 -92.66 -44.61
C LYS A 86 36.23 -91.72 -45.79
N LEU A 87 35.80 -90.46 -45.69
CA LEU A 87 35.93 -89.47 -46.78
C LEU A 87 37.37 -88.98 -46.93
N ALA A 88 37.85 -88.92 -48.20
CA ALA A 88 39.23 -88.49 -48.49
C ALA A 88 39.46 -87.04 -48.08
N ALA A 89 40.69 -86.70 -47.69
CA ALA A 89 41.04 -85.32 -47.25
C ALA A 89 40.74 -84.26 -48.31
N GLY A 90 40.91 -84.57 -49.61
CA GLY A 90 40.58 -83.68 -50.71
C GLY A 90 39.08 -83.35 -50.83
N GLU A 91 38.22 -84.38 -50.58
CA GLU A 91 36.78 -84.13 -50.59
C GLU A 91 36.30 -83.29 -49.41
N LYS A 92 36.90 -83.50 -48.23
CA LYS A 92 36.66 -82.67 -47.06
C LYS A 92 37.12 -81.19 -47.34
N MET A 93 38.25 -81.05 -48.01
CA MET A 93 38.73 -79.68 -48.37
C MET A 93 37.80 -79.04 -49.40
N LEU A 94 37.29 -79.82 -50.37
CA LEU A 94 36.32 -79.24 -51.33
C LEU A 94 35.00 -78.87 -50.63
N ALA A 95 34.56 -79.64 -49.66
CA ALA A 95 33.39 -79.30 -48.83
C ALA A 95 33.62 -78.03 -48.04
N ASN A 96 34.81 -77.86 -47.45
CA ASN A 96 35.18 -76.58 -46.74
C ASN A 96 35.16 -75.36 -47.66
N ILE A 97 35.70 -75.50 -48.89
CA ILE A 97 35.68 -74.39 -49.86
C ILE A 97 34.25 -74.03 -50.26
N LYS A 98 33.41 -75.04 -50.51
CA LYS A 98 32.00 -74.80 -50.85
C LYS A 98 31.24 -74.14 -49.70
N LEU A 99 31.45 -74.60 -48.46
CA LEU A 99 30.85 -73.94 -47.31
C LEU A 99 31.32 -72.46 -47.18
N SER A 100 32.62 -72.24 -47.22
CA SER A 100 33.15 -70.89 -47.08
C SER A 100 32.62 -69.93 -48.15
N SER A 101 32.58 -70.37 -49.42
CA SER A 101 31.99 -69.59 -50.54
C SER A 101 30.50 -69.33 -50.30
N PHE A 102 29.75 -70.27 -49.78
CA PHE A 102 28.35 -70.09 -49.41
C PHE A 102 28.21 -69.07 -48.27
N LEU A 103 29.03 -69.20 -47.23
CA LEU A 103 29.01 -68.24 -46.12
C LEU A 103 29.32 -66.85 -46.57
N THR A 104 30.31 -66.66 -47.50
CA THR A 104 30.62 -65.37 -48.10
C THR A 104 29.42 -64.78 -48.84
N GLN A 105 28.78 -65.63 -49.68
CA GLN A 105 27.61 -65.22 -50.43
C GLN A 105 26.41 -64.81 -49.54
N ALA A 106 26.14 -65.65 -48.55
CA ALA A 106 25.07 -65.39 -47.59
C ALA A 106 25.31 -64.07 -46.78
N MET A 107 26.54 -63.87 -46.32
CA MET A 107 26.91 -62.68 -45.55
C MET A 107 26.83 -61.40 -46.35
N ASN A 108 27.15 -61.40 -47.65
CA ASN A 108 27.14 -60.19 -48.50
C ASN A 108 25.78 -59.49 -48.55
N SER A 109 24.70 -60.15 -48.20
CA SER A 109 23.36 -59.58 -48.12
C SER A 109 23.11 -58.86 -46.80
N TYR A 110 24.02 -58.92 -45.81
CA TYR A 110 23.85 -58.44 -44.45
C TYR A 110 25.00 -57.50 -44.04
N THR A 111 24.81 -56.20 -44.21
CA THR A 111 25.84 -55.19 -43.97
C THR A 111 26.28 -55.07 -42.52
N SER A 112 25.48 -55.56 -41.59
CA SER A 112 25.78 -55.55 -40.14
C SER A 112 26.77 -56.64 -39.72
N VAL A 113 26.90 -57.69 -40.53
CA VAL A 113 27.72 -58.87 -40.23
C VAL A 113 29.14 -58.68 -40.79
N SER A 114 30.13 -58.82 -39.92
CA SER A 114 31.53 -58.71 -40.28
C SER A 114 32.12 -60.06 -40.71
N ARG A 115 31.69 -61.17 -40.06
CA ARG A 115 32.21 -62.50 -40.32
C ARG A 115 31.25 -63.56 -39.84
N VAL A 116 31.20 -64.71 -40.55
CA VAL A 116 30.55 -65.96 -40.10
C VAL A 116 31.65 -67.02 -40.05
N THR A 117 31.78 -67.66 -38.86
CA THR A 117 32.79 -68.68 -38.63
C THR A 117 32.14 -69.97 -37.99
N PHE A 118 32.52 -71.11 -38.48
CA PHE A 118 32.17 -72.39 -37.92
C PHE A 118 33.33 -72.93 -37.12
N TYR A 119 33.12 -73.26 -35.86
CA TYR A 119 34.11 -73.81 -34.96
C TYR A 119 33.71 -75.31 -34.65
N ARG A 120 34.61 -76.18 -34.89
CA ARG A 120 34.39 -77.62 -34.61
C ARG A 120 35.08 -78.04 -33.31
N SER A 121 34.54 -79.07 -32.68
CA SER A 121 35.10 -79.61 -31.44
C SER A 121 36.48 -80.26 -31.60
N ASP A 122 36.96 -80.47 -32.83
CA ASP A 122 38.34 -80.91 -33.12
C ASP A 122 39.34 -79.79 -33.24
N GLY A 123 38.93 -78.54 -33.05
CA GLY A 123 39.77 -77.34 -33.18
C GLY A 123 39.83 -76.75 -34.56
N THR A 124 39.16 -77.39 -35.54
CA THR A 124 39.10 -76.85 -36.93
C THR A 124 38.04 -75.72 -36.99
N TRP A 125 38.37 -74.61 -37.61
CA TRP A 125 37.42 -73.59 -37.93
C TRP A 125 37.43 -73.16 -39.39
N ILE A 126 36.29 -72.73 -39.86
CA ILE A 126 36.08 -72.31 -41.26
C ILE A 126 35.30 -71.02 -41.24
N SER A 127 35.77 -70.02 -42.00
CA SER A 127 35.14 -68.72 -42.07
C SER A 127 34.72 -68.29 -43.48
N SER A 128 33.90 -67.31 -43.53
CA SER A 128 33.36 -66.71 -44.75
C SER A 128 34.41 -66.08 -45.70
N ASP A 129 35.65 -65.94 -45.27
CA ASP A 129 36.77 -65.35 -46.05
C ASP A 129 37.73 -66.51 -46.58
N ASN A 130 37.20 -67.66 -46.79
CA ASN A 130 37.94 -68.80 -47.30
C ASN A 130 39.09 -69.30 -46.43
N GLN A 131 38.99 -69.06 -45.14
CA GLN A 131 39.96 -69.57 -44.17
C GLN A 131 39.51 -70.91 -43.60
N VAL A 132 40.42 -71.89 -43.64
CA VAL A 132 40.27 -73.19 -42.97
C VAL A 132 41.51 -73.43 -42.15
N VAL A 133 41.40 -73.32 -40.86
CA VAL A 133 42.56 -73.37 -39.94
C VAL A 133 42.24 -74.37 -38.79
N SER A 134 43.25 -75.12 -38.34
CA SER A 134 43.17 -75.88 -37.12
C SER A 134 43.91 -75.14 -35.99
N ASP A 135 43.10 -74.63 -35.03
CA ASP A 135 43.62 -73.95 -33.87
C ASP A 135 42.74 -74.24 -32.64
N PRO A 136 43.08 -75.32 -31.90
CA PRO A 136 42.34 -75.74 -30.73
C PRO A 136 42.30 -74.65 -29.60
N SER A 137 43.24 -73.73 -29.60
CA SER A 137 43.30 -72.69 -28.57
C SER A 137 42.03 -71.77 -28.54
N LEU A 138 41.37 -71.63 -29.66
CA LEU A 138 40.14 -70.87 -29.76
C LEU A 138 38.95 -71.52 -29.04
N LEU A 139 38.98 -72.88 -28.85
CA LEU A 139 37.97 -73.60 -28.07
C LEU A 139 38.16 -73.47 -26.56
N ALA A 140 39.32 -73.02 -26.11
CA ALA A 140 39.61 -72.67 -24.70
C ALA A 140 39.11 -71.33 -24.29
N GLN A 141 38.55 -70.53 -25.22
CA GLN A 141 38.01 -69.23 -24.90
C GLN A 141 36.70 -69.31 -24.10
N GLN A 142 36.46 -68.37 -23.21
CA GLN A 142 35.35 -68.35 -22.27
C GLN A 142 34.00 -68.38 -23.00
N TRP A 143 33.81 -67.69 -24.11
CA TRP A 143 32.57 -67.65 -24.87
C TRP A 143 32.16 -69.08 -25.34
N TYR A 144 33.13 -69.94 -25.71
CA TYR A 144 32.84 -71.32 -26.15
C TYR A 144 32.40 -72.18 -24.97
N SER A 145 33.07 -72.07 -23.84
CA SER A 145 32.70 -72.77 -22.60
C SER A 145 31.31 -72.29 -22.13
N ASP A 146 31.05 -71.02 -22.08
CA ASP A 146 29.74 -70.47 -21.65
C ASP A 146 28.62 -70.91 -22.58
N PHE A 147 28.86 -70.90 -23.90
CA PHE A 147 27.89 -71.48 -24.84
C PHE A 147 27.58 -72.97 -24.59
N LYS A 148 28.60 -73.74 -24.33
CA LYS A 148 28.44 -75.16 -24.12
C LYS A 148 27.77 -75.54 -22.79
N THR A 149 28.04 -74.77 -21.73
CA THR A 149 27.56 -75.04 -20.37
C THR A 149 26.25 -74.35 -20.03
N SER A 150 26.09 -73.08 -20.38
CA SER A 150 24.92 -72.27 -20.04
C SER A 150 23.99 -71.98 -21.21
N GLY A 151 24.39 -72.38 -22.45
CA GLY A 151 23.59 -72.09 -23.64
C GLY A 151 23.55 -70.64 -24.01
N THR A 152 24.53 -69.85 -23.61
CA THR A 152 24.56 -68.41 -23.90
C THR A 152 24.72 -68.18 -25.40
N HIS A 153 23.69 -67.59 -26.05
CA HIS A 153 23.69 -67.36 -27.50
C HIS A 153 24.35 -66.11 -27.94
N TRP A 154 24.61 -65.12 -27.03
CA TRP A 154 25.20 -63.83 -27.35
C TRP A 154 26.43 -63.56 -26.52
N VAL A 155 27.49 -63.08 -27.17
CA VAL A 155 28.72 -62.65 -26.54
C VAL A 155 28.79 -61.13 -26.57
N ALA A 156 29.02 -60.50 -25.42
CA ALA A 156 29.20 -59.07 -25.31
C ALA A 156 30.36 -58.56 -26.16
N SER A 157 30.42 -57.27 -26.38
CA SER A 157 31.47 -56.60 -27.18
C SER A 157 32.87 -57.06 -26.78
N HIS A 158 33.58 -57.67 -27.71
CA HIS A 158 34.93 -58.18 -27.53
C HIS A 158 35.77 -58.05 -28.80
N LEU A 159 37.06 -58.11 -28.68
CA LEU A 159 37.96 -58.25 -29.81
C LEU A 159 38.01 -59.70 -30.24
N ASP A 160 37.55 -60.00 -31.45
CA ASP A 160 37.57 -61.37 -31.99
C ASP A 160 38.99 -61.73 -32.41
N PRO A 161 39.56 -62.82 -31.86
CA PRO A 161 40.94 -63.16 -32.16
C PRO A 161 41.18 -63.58 -33.63
N VAL A 162 40.14 -64.06 -34.29
CA VAL A 162 40.22 -64.41 -35.71
C VAL A 162 40.23 -63.13 -36.58
N GLU A 163 39.36 -62.19 -36.29
CA GLU A 163 39.32 -60.92 -36.97
C GLU A 163 40.58 -60.08 -36.70
N ALA A 164 41.10 -60.08 -35.46
CA ALA A 164 42.31 -59.39 -35.07
C ALA A 164 43.56 -59.84 -35.89
N ARG A 165 43.62 -61.11 -36.29
CA ARG A 165 44.69 -61.62 -37.15
C ARG A 165 44.73 -60.95 -38.54
N TYR A 166 43.62 -60.36 -38.97
CA TYR A 166 43.45 -59.70 -40.28
C TYR A 166 43.33 -58.17 -40.14
N ASN A 167 43.91 -57.60 -39.10
CA ASN A 167 43.92 -56.15 -38.85
C ASN A 167 42.53 -55.54 -38.58
N ASN A 168 41.52 -56.36 -38.37
CA ASN A 168 40.24 -55.83 -37.89
C ASN A 168 40.23 -55.75 -36.39
N THR A 169 40.59 -54.58 -35.86
CA THR A 169 40.67 -54.31 -34.43
C THR A 169 39.37 -53.72 -33.85
N HIS A 170 38.29 -53.72 -34.63
CA HIS A 170 37.01 -53.24 -34.17
C HIS A 170 36.33 -54.31 -33.31
N PRO A 171 35.79 -53.90 -32.15
CA PRO A 171 35.07 -54.84 -31.28
C PRO A 171 33.79 -55.31 -31.97
N VAL A 172 33.45 -56.58 -31.72
CA VAL A 172 32.27 -57.24 -32.27
C VAL A 172 31.36 -57.77 -31.15
N VAL A 173 30.07 -57.78 -31.39
CA VAL A 173 29.07 -58.56 -30.62
C VAL A 173 28.80 -59.81 -31.43
N SER A 174 28.87 -60.99 -30.80
CA SER A 174 28.76 -62.24 -31.54
C SER A 174 27.50 -63.05 -31.14
N MET A 175 26.84 -63.56 -32.16
CA MET A 175 25.76 -64.56 -31.98
C MET A 175 26.29 -65.93 -32.20
N LEU A 176 25.93 -66.88 -31.31
CA LEU A 176 26.34 -68.29 -31.34
C LEU A 176 25.13 -69.22 -31.61
N MET A 177 25.33 -70.16 -32.52
CA MET A 177 24.29 -71.14 -32.84
C MET A 177 24.90 -72.54 -33.01
N PRO A 178 24.29 -73.56 -32.41
CA PRO A 178 24.73 -74.93 -32.64
C PRO A 178 24.35 -75.39 -34.05
N ILE A 179 25.21 -76.13 -34.71
CA ILE A 179 24.94 -76.73 -36.03
C ILE A 179 24.74 -78.27 -35.90
N GLY A 180 23.75 -78.82 -36.62
CA GLY A 180 23.41 -80.21 -36.61
C GLY A 180 22.64 -80.69 -35.37
N THR A 181 22.39 -79.82 -34.41
CA THR A 181 21.60 -80.11 -33.22
C THR A 181 21.02 -78.79 -32.67
N PHE A 182 19.98 -78.88 -31.86
CA PHE A 182 19.43 -77.71 -31.16
C PHE A 182 19.99 -77.51 -29.73
N GLU A 183 20.77 -78.51 -29.23
CA GLU A 183 21.34 -78.49 -27.91
C GLU A 183 22.79 -77.95 -27.94
N PRO A 184 23.11 -76.80 -27.36
CA PRO A 184 24.47 -76.28 -27.32
C PRO A 184 25.51 -77.23 -26.74
N SER A 185 25.16 -77.97 -25.67
CA SER A 185 26.06 -78.93 -25.01
C SER A 185 26.50 -80.07 -25.90
N ARG A 186 25.65 -80.53 -26.82
CA ARG A 186 25.88 -81.65 -27.73
C ARG A 186 26.43 -81.26 -29.10
N ALA A 187 26.44 -80.00 -29.43
CA ALA A 187 26.88 -79.50 -30.72
C ALA A 187 28.35 -79.82 -30.98
N ARG A 188 28.64 -80.48 -32.08
CA ARG A 188 30.01 -80.71 -32.54
C ARG A 188 30.57 -79.53 -33.28
N THR A 189 29.68 -78.71 -33.86
CA THR A 189 30.01 -77.47 -34.57
C THR A 189 29.20 -76.33 -34.02
N VAL A 190 29.87 -75.18 -33.79
CA VAL A 190 29.26 -73.90 -33.34
C VAL A 190 29.47 -72.91 -34.43
N MET A 191 28.38 -72.29 -34.93
CA MET A 191 28.42 -71.14 -35.81
C MET A 191 28.51 -69.88 -34.93
N LYS A 192 29.48 -69.05 -35.23
CA LYS A 192 29.65 -67.69 -34.62
C LYS A 192 29.46 -66.63 -35.70
N ILE A 193 28.52 -65.79 -35.53
CA ILE A 193 28.23 -64.63 -36.40
C ILE A 193 28.70 -63.37 -35.68
N ASN A 194 29.69 -62.76 -36.20
CA ASN A 194 30.23 -61.49 -35.67
C ASN A 194 29.49 -60.29 -36.30
N VAL A 195 29.09 -59.37 -35.45
CA VAL A 195 28.45 -58.11 -35.84
C VAL A 195 29.29 -57.00 -35.30
N SER A 196 29.67 -56.00 -36.09
CA SER A 196 30.43 -54.86 -35.61
C SER A 196 29.65 -54.16 -34.49
N SER A 197 30.28 -53.96 -33.32
CA SER A 197 29.71 -53.19 -32.21
C SER A 197 29.25 -51.79 -32.60
N ASP A 198 29.86 -51.24 -33.64
CA ASP A 198 29.49 -49.93 -34.18
C ASP A 198 28.04 -49.83 -34.66
N TYR A 199 27.50 -50.97 -35.15
CA TYR A 199 26.08 -51.01 -35.57
C TYR A 199 25.14 -50.72 -34.42
N PHE A 200 25.47 -51.15 -33.21
CA PHE A 200 24.68 -50.84 -32.00
C PHE A 200 25.10 -49.52 -31.39
N GLN A 201 26.39 -49.20 -31.38
CA GLN A 201 26.92 -48.07 -30.64
C GLN A 201 26.71 -46.71 -31.34
N ARG A 202 26.86 -46.63 -32.67
CA ARG A 202 26.70 -45.37 -33.40
C ARG A 202 25.29 -44.79 -33.31
N PRO A 203 24.19 -45.58 -33.51
CA PRO A 203 22.84 -45.06 -33.27
C PRO A 203 22.61 -44.69 -31.79
N LEU A 204 23.13 -45.49 -30.85
CA LEU A 204 23.03 -45.24 -29.41
C LEU A 204 23.65 -43.91 -29.02
N ASN A 205 24.84 -43.61 -29.52
CA ASN A 205 25.56 -42.34 -29.25
C ASN A 205 24.89 -41.09 -29.82
N ARG A 206 23.93 -41.26 -30.75
CA ARG A 206 23.13 -40.13 -31.29
C ARG A 206 21.90 -39.81 -30.45
N ILE A 207 21.57 -40.67 -29.51
CA ILE A 207 20.40 -40.52 -28.67
C ILE A 207 20.83 -39.79 -27.39
N HIS A 208 20.37 -38.56 -27.23
CA HIS A 208 20.62 -37.78 -26.03
C HIS A 208 19.38 -37.82 -25.12
N LEU A 209 19.57 -38.22 -23.88
CA LEU A 209 18.57 -38.13 -22.83
C LEU A 209 18.87 -36.88 -21.95
N GLY A 210 18.38 -35.73 -22.35
CA GLY A 210 18.80 -34.44 -21.74
C GLY A 210 20.21 -34.05 -22.17
N GLU A 211 20.95 -33.29 -21.33
CA GLU A 211 22.32 -32.81 -21.66
C GLU A 211 23.40 -33.83 -21.28
N SER A 212 23.20 -34.62 -20.21
CA SER A 212 24.21 -35.57 -19.68
C SER A 212 23.72 -37.02 -19.63
N GLY A 213 22.49 -37.28 -20.06
CA GLY A 213 21.94 -38.63 -19.98
C GLY A 213 22.56 -39.58 -20.99
N THR A 214 22.89 -40.80 -20.52
CA THR A 214 23.51 -41.87 -21.30
C THR A 214 22.60 -43.10 -21.36
N ILE A 215 22.69 -43.84 -22.46
CA ILE A 215 21.95 -45.09 -22.62
C ILE A 215 22.94 -46.25 -22.70
N TYR A 216 22.60 -47.33 -22.03
CA TYR A 216 23.36 -48.57 -21.97
C TYR A 216 22.54 -49.73 -22.48
N LEU A 217 23.19 -50.65 -23.21
CA LEU A 217 22.60 -51.92 -23.61
C LEU A 217 23.22 -53.03 -22.76
N MET A 218 22.37 -53.77 -22.07
CA MET A 218 22.78 -54.80 -21.09
C MET A 218 22.11 -56.15 -21.40
N ASP A 219 22.71 -57.20 -20.92
CA ASP A 219 22.07 -58.51 -20.89
C ASP A 219 21.14 -58.64 -19.65
N GLN A 220 20.45 -59.81 -19.55
CA GLN A 220 19.59 -60.12 -18.39
C GLN A 220 20.38 -60.21 -17.07
N GLY A 221 21.66 -60.49 -17.13
CA GLY A 221 22.60 -60.54 -16.02
C GLY A 221 23.06 -59.18 -15.54
N GLY A 222 22.78 -58.10 -16.31
CA GLY A 222 23.26 -56.77 -16.03
C GLY A 222 24.70 -56.52 -16.52
N GLN A 223 25.22 -57.41 -17.36
CA GLN A 223 26.49 -57.20 -18.01
C GLN A 223 26.31 -56.27 -19.23
N LEU A 224 27.20 -55.32 -19.40
CA LEU A 224 27.20 -54.41 -20.54
C LEU A 224 27.50 -55.20 -21.82
N LEU A 225 26.69 -55.01 -22.83
CA LEU A 225 26.86 -55.59 -24.16
C LEU A 225 27.73 -54.77 -25.08
N LEU A 226 27.84 -53.46 -24.82
CA LEU A 226 28.67 -52.52 -25.55
C LEU A 226 29.78 -51.95 -24.64
N SER A 227 30.57 -51.01 -25.12
CA SER A 227 31.73 -50.43 -24.41
C SER A 227 31.44 -50.09 -22.94
N PRO A 228 32.44 -50.24 -22.04
CA PRO A 228 32.25 -49.98 -20.62
C PRO A 228 31.84 -48.52 -20.36
N PRO A 229 31.05 -48.29 -19.31
CA PRO A 229 30.67 -46.94 -18.91
C PRO A 229 31.86 -46.12 -18.39
N GLU A 230 31.72 -44.78 -18.37
CA GLU A 230 32.66 -43.92 -17.65
C GLU A 230 32.77 -44.35 -16.19
N ALA A 231 33.96 -44.17 -15.61
CA ALA A 231 34.23 -44.52 -14.22
C ALA A 231 33.26 -43.79 -13.28
N GLY A 232 32.36 -44.49 -12.62
CA GLY A 232 31.37 -43.98 -11.67
C GLY A 232 29.91 -44.36 -11.95
N ALA A 233 29.56 -44.72 -13.19
CA ALA A 233 28.21 -45.15 -13.52
C ALA A 233 27.90 -46.61 -13.10
N GLN A 234 28.91 -47.37 -12.68
CA GLN A 234 28.77 -48.80 -12.45
C GLN A 234 27.98 -49.17 -11.17
N ALA A 235 28.13 -48.36 -10.09
CA ALA A 235 27.41 -48.60 -8.83
C ALA A 235 25.92 -48.24 -8.98
N ASP A 236 25.62 -47.12 -9.61
CA ASP A 236 24.25 -46.64 -9.87
C ASP A 236 23.50 -47.61 -10.79
N MET A 237 24.23 -48.22 -11.73
CA MET A 237 23.73 -49.22 -12.64
C MET A 237 23.33 -50.52 -11.94
N GLN A 238 24.13 -51.02 -10.99
CA GLN A 238 23.78 -52.24 -10.22
C GLN A 238 22.51 -52.01 -9.39
N SER A 239 22.38 -50.88 -8.76
CA SER A 239 21.17 -50.51 -8.00
C SER A 239 19.95 -50.41 -8.92
N ALA A 240 20.10 -49.81 -10.10
CA ALA A 240 19.06 -49.74 -11.12
C ALA A 240 18.61 -51.14 -11.59
N MET A 241 19.58 -52.01 -11.90
CA MET A 241 19.29 -53.38 -12.37
C MET A 241 18.53 -54.22 -11.34
N GLY A 242 18.83 -54.05 -10.04
CA GLY A 242 18.07 -54.74 -8.98
C GLY A 242 16.58 -54.36 -9.01
N LYS A 243 16.27 -53.12 -9.22
CA LYS A 243 14.88 -52.61 -9.33
C LYS A 243 14.23 -53.03 -10.66
N ILE A 244 14.96 -52.95 -11.78
CA ILE A 244 14.45 -53.32 -13.11
C ILE A 244 14.09 -54.78 -13.20
N ARG A 245 14.90 -55.66 -12.58
CA ARG A 245 14.59 -57.12 -12.56
C ARG A 245 13.29 -57.41 -11.80
N GLY A 246 13.04 -56.72 -10.71
CA GLY A 246 11.82 -56.83 -9.93
C GLY A 246 10.58 -56.21 -10.58
N ASP A 247 10.76 -55.39 -11.60
CA ASP A 247 9.67 -54.74 -12.29
C ASP A 247 9.12 -55.61 -13.42
N MET A 248 7.83 -55.92 -13.37
CA MET A 248 7.16 -56.74 -14.39
C MET A 248 6.86 -55.99 -15.69
N ARG A 249 6.98 -54.69 -15.72
CA ARG A 249 6.72 -53.89 -16.91
C ARG A 249 7.78 -54.13 -17.98
N LYS A 250 7.36 -54.08 -19.24
CA LYS A 250 8.27 -54.18 -20.39
C LYS A 250 9.15 -52.95 -20.53
N GLN A 251 8.62 -51.79 -20.15
CA GLN A 251 9.32 -50.52 -20.15
C GLN A 251 8.76 -49.63 -19.03
N GLY A 252 9.54 -48.69 -18.57
CA GLY A 252 9.12 -47.80 -17.50
C GLY A 252 10.21 -46.87 -17.03
N VAL A 253 9.82 -46.06 -16.06
CA VAL A 253 10.70 -45.13 -15.36
C VAL A 253 10.76 -45.52 -13.90
N ILE A 254 11.95 -45.56 -13.34
CA ILE A 254 12.23 -45.80 -11.92
C ILE A 254 13.19 -44.71 -11.40
N TYR A 255 13.17 -44.47 -10.11
CA TYR A 255 14.03 -43.50 -9.44
C TYR A 255 15.03 -44.24 -8.56
N VAL A 256 16.31 -43.95 -8.75
CA VAL A 256 17.41 -44.55 -8.01
C VAL A 256 18.18 -43.46 -7.29
N GLN A 257 18.46 -43.67 -6.01
CA GLN A 257 19.40 -42.80 -5.30
C GLN A 257 20.81 -43.25 -5.62
N SER A 258 21.61 -42.30 -6.15
CA SER A 258 23.02 -42.48 -6.36
C SER A 258 23.77 -42.46 -5.03
N ASP A 259 24.94 -43.08 -4.96
CA ASP A 259 25.85 -43.08 -3.79
C ASP A 259 26.23 -41.65 -3.33
N LYS A 260 26.06 -40.65 -4.18
CA LYS A 260 26.28 -39.22 -3.89
C LYS A 260 25.06 -38.51 -3.30
N GLY A 261 24.00 -39.26 -2.92
CA GLY A 261 22.76 -38.70 -2.38
C GLY A 261 21.89 -37.97 -3.41
N LYS A 262 22.19 -38.12 -4.70
CA LYS A 262 21.41 -37.56 -5.81
C LYS A 262 20.39 -38.57 -6.29
N THR A 263 19.26 -38.10 -6.76
CA THR A 263 18.26 -38.94 -7.39
C THR A 263 18.50 -38.96 -8.90
N ASP A 264 18.64 -40.14 -9.47
CA ASP A 264 18.74 -40.33 -10.91
C ASP A 264 17.45 -40.96 -11.44
N ILE A 265 17.05 -40.48 -12.59
CA ILE A 265 15.91 -41.04 -13.34
C ILE A 265 16.45 -42.12 -14.25
N VAL A 266 15.95 -43.34 -14.04
CA VAL A 266 16.31 -44.49 -14.84
C VAL A 266 15.13 -44.88 -15.69
N VAL A 267 15.32 -44.78 -17.00
CA VAL A 267 14.35 -45.24 -17.99
C VAL A 267 14.81 -46.57 -18.52
N PHE A 268 13.95 -47.58 -18.57
CA PHE A 268 14.34 -48.90 -19.06
C PHE A 268 13.34 -49.47 -20.06
N LYS A 269 13.87 -50.29 -20.98
CA LYS A 269 13.09 -51.13 -21.91
C LYS A 269 13.69 -52.53 -22.02
N LYS A 270 12.89 -53.58 -21.82
CA LYS A 270 13.25 -54.96 -21.96
C LYS A 270 12.94 -55.42 -23.38
N LEU A 271 13.96 -55.87 -24.13
CA LEU A 271 13.81 -56.44 -25.48
C LEU A 271 13.34 -57.90 -25.37
N GLN A 272 12.25 -58.23 -26.02
CA GLN A 272 11.55 -59.51 -25.76
C GLN A 272 12.26 -60.71 -26.35
N ARG A 273 13.02 -60.56 -27.45
CA ARG A 273 13.66 -61.71 -28.16
C ARG A 273 14.89 -62.21 -27.44
N THR A 274 15.73 -61.31 -26.95
CA THR A 274 17.01 -61.67 -26.36
C THR A 274 17.01 -61.50 -24.85
N GLY A 275 15.99 -60.83 -24.30
CA GLY A 275 15.97 -60.41 -22.91
C GLY A 275 16.95 -59.29 -22.59
N TRP A 276 17.55 -58.67 -23.61
CA TRP A 276 18.41 -57.51 -23.40
C TRP A 276 17.62 -56.37 -22.84
N ILE A 277 18.31 -55.50 -22.10
CA ILE A 277 17.70 -54.38 -21.40
C ILE A 277 18.41 -53.10 -21.82
N LEU A 278 17.65 -52.17 -22.35
CA LEU A 278 18.08 -50.79 -22.52
C LEU A 278 17.88 -50.08 -21.22
N VAL A 279 18.90 -49.37 -20.75
CA VAL A 279 18.88 -48.58 -19.52
C VAL A 279 19.40 -47.19 -19.82
N GLY A 280 18.55 -46.19 -19.68
CA GLY A 280 18.92 -44.77 -19.78
C GLY A 280 19.03 -44.18 -18.41
N LEU A 281 20.13 -43.50 -18.13
CA LEU A 281 20.38 -42.76 -16.88
C LEU A 281 20.34 -41.28 -17.18
N VAL A 282 19.51 -40.55 -16.42
CA VAL A 282 19.41 -39.07 -16.49
C VAL A 282 19.50 -38.51 -15.09
N SER A 283 20.48 -37.63 -14.84
CA SER A 283 20.60 -36.96 -13.55
C SER A 283 19.45 -35.97 -13.34
N GLU A 284 18.76 -36.10 -12.20
CA GLU A 284 17.69 -35.17 -11.84
C GLU A 284 18.22 -33.72 -11.71
N GLN A 285 19.47 -33.55 -11.29
CA GLN A 285 20.08 -32.23 -11.16
C GLN A 285 20.25 -31.54 -12.52
N ASP A 286 20.77 -32.27 -13.51
CA ASP A 286 21.00 -31.71 -14.85
C ASP A 286 19.66 -31.38 -15.53
N LEU A 287 18.67 -32.21 -15.28
CA LEU A 287 17.30 -32.00 -15.74
C LEU A 287 16.73 -30.68 -15.26
N TYR A 288 16.92 -30.37 -13.98
CA TYR A 288 16.39 -29.16 -13.37
C TYR A 288 17.36 -27.98 -13.37
N ALA A 289 18.58 -28.12 -13.85
CA ALA A 289 19.56 -27.04 -13.89
C ALA A 289 19.02 -25.79 -14.59
N LYS A 290 18.36 -25.95 -15.74
CA LYS A 290 17.70 -24.84 -16.44
C LYS A 290 16.52 -24.24 -15.67
N LEU A 291 15.76 -25.07 -14.92
CA LEU A 291 14.70 -24.58 -14.04
C LEU A 291 15.25 -23.77 -12.88
N PHE A 292 16.37 -24.16 -12.28
CA PHE A 292 17.00 -23.39 -11.22
C PHE A 292 17.51 -22.04 -11.73
N GLN A 293 18.06 -21.99 -12.95
CA GLN A 293 18.46 -20.76 -13.60
C GLN A 293 17.25 -19.85 -13.87
N LEU A 294 16.15 -20.43 -14.36
CA LEU A 294 14.90 -19.71 -14.59
C LEU A 294 14.31 -19.17 -13.28
N ARG A 295 14.36 -19.99 -12.19
CA ARG A 295 13.94 -19.55 -10.85
C ARG A 295 14.75 -18.35 -10.38
N SER A 296 16.07 -18.37 -10.51
CA SER A 296 16.92 -17.26 -10.09
C SER A 296 16.63 -15.98 -10.88
N SER A 297 16.37 -16.11 -12.19
CA SER A 297 15.96 -14.98 -13.04
C SER A 297 14.60 -14.41 -12.64
N ILE A 298 13.63 -15.27 -12.30
CA ILE A 298 12.31 -14.85 -11.80
C ILE A 298 12.45 -14.12 -10.46
N ILE A 299 13.25 -14.64 -9.52
CA ILE A 299 13.51 -14.00 -8.23
C ILE A 299 14.19 -12.65 -8.41
N LEU A 300 15.18 -12.55 -9.30
CA LEU A 300 15.86 -11.29 -9.61
C LEU A 300 14.86 -10.27 -10.18
N PHE A 301 14.06 -10.66 -11.15
CA PHE A 301 13.05 -9.78 -11.77
C PHE A 301 11.98 -9.35 -10.76
N ALA A 302 11.48 -10.28 -9.93
CA ALA A 302 10.54 -9.98 -8.85
C ALA A 302 11.15 -9.00 -7.82
N SER A 303 12.44 -9.16 -7.50
CA SER A 303 13.15 -8.25 -6.58
C SER A 303 13.25 -6.83 -7.15
N ILE A 304 13.55 -6.70 -8.45
CA ILE A 304 13.57 -5.41 -9.15
C ILE A 304 12.19 -4.76 -9.14
N LEU A 305 11.15 -5.53 -9.46
CA LEU A 305 9.76 -5.04 -9.43
C LEU A 305 9.32 -4.65 -8.02
N LEU A 306 9.74 -5.38 -6.98
CA LEU A 306 9.45 -5.03 -5.60
C LEU A 306 10.08 -3.68 -5.22
N VAL A 307 11.35 -3.47 -5.56
CA VAL A 307 12.04 -2.20 -5.33
C VAL A 307 11.33 -1.06 -6.06
N LEU A 308 10.96 -1.28 -7.33
CA LEU A 308 10.22 -0.30 -8.14
C LEU A 308 8.84 0.01 -7.55
N SER A 309 8.11 -1.00 -7.07
CA SER A 309 6.80 -0.83 -6.44
C SER A 309 6.88 -0.04 -5.13
N VAL A 310 7.91 -0.28 -4.31
CA VAL A 310 8.16 0.51 -3.08
C VAL A 310 8.50 1.95 -3.44
N PHE A 311 9.34 2.18 -4.46
CA PHE A 311 9.66 3.52 -4.93
C PHE A 311 8.40 4.25 -5.43
N LEU A 312 7.57 3.59 -6.23
CA LEU A 312 6.30 4.12 -6.72
C LEU A 312 5.33 4.44 -5.56
N ALA A 313 5.24 3.56 -4.55
CA ALA A 313 4.41 3.80 -3.37
C ALA A 313 4.89 5.01 -2.55
N ILE A 314 6.20 5.19 -2.41
CA ILE A 314 6.78 6.38 -1.76
C ILE A 314 6.48 7.64 -2.57
N TRP A 315 6.67 7.59 -3.89
CA TRP A 315 6.37 8.71 -4.80
C TRP A 315 4.89 9.10 -4.75
N LEU A 316 3.98 8.12 -4.85
CA LEU A 316 2.52 8.35 -4.72
C LEU A 316 2.16 8.94 -3.35
N SER A 317 2.79 8.45 -2.29
CA SER A 317 2.59 8.98 -0.94
C SER A 317 3.04 10.43 -0.79
N GLN A 318 4.15 10.81 -1.42
CA GLN A 318 4.64 12.19 -1.38
C GLN A 318 3.79 13.13 -2.24
N SER A 319 3.34 12.66 -3.42
CA SER A 319 2.59 13.49 -4.37
C SER A 319 1.11 13.63 -4.03
N ILE A 320 0.50 12.64 -3.36
CA ILE A 320 -0.95 12.63 -3.07
C ILE A 320 -1.23 12.66 -1.57
N SER A 321 -0.70 11.67 -0.80
CA SER A 321 -1.09 11.49 0.60
C SER A 321 -0.58 12.59 1.53
N ASN A 322 0.64 13.09 1.33
CA ASN A 322 1.22 14.14 2.15
C ASN A 322 0.51 15.49 1.97
N PRO A 323 0.28 16.00 0.73
CA PRO A 323 -0.48 17.21 0.51
C PRO A 323 -1.91 17.12 1.03
N LEU A 324 -2.58 15.99 0.81
CA LEU A 324 -3.95 15.77 1.31
C LEU A 324 -4.01 15.80 2.84
N SER A 325 -3.05 15.16 3.52
CA SER A 325 -2.96 15.19 4.99
C SER A 325 -2.73 16.60 5.53
N ARG A 326 -1.90 17.41 4.85
CA ARG A 326 -1.69 18.82 5.20
C ARG A 326 -2.95 19.64 5.00
N LEU A 327 -3.68 19.42 3.89
CA LEU A 327 -4.95 20.07 3.62
C LEU A 327 -5.99 19.76 4.71
N ILE A 328 -6.14 18.49 5.09
CA ILE A 328 -7.02 18.07 6.19
C ILE A 328 -6.62 18.75 7.53
N SER A 329 -5.32 18.83 7.79
CA SER A 329 -4.82 19.54 8.99
C SER A 329 -5.17 21.03 8.97
N ALA A 330 -5.00 21.68 7.81
CA ALA A 330 -5.39 23.08 7.63
C ALA A 330 -6.91 23.30 7.83
N MET A 331 -7.74 22.39 7.28
CA MET A 331 -9.20 22.42 7.49
C MET A 331 -9.58 22.37 8.98
N ARG A 332 -8.91 21.53 9.77
CA ARG A 332 -9.15 21.45 11.22
C ARG A 332 -8.79 22.73 11.96
N HIS A 333 -7.76 23.45 11.53
CA HIS A 333 -7.40 24.76 12.10
C HIS A 333 -8.44 25.82 11.75
N VAL A 334 -8.93 25.86 10.51
CA VAL A 334 -10.04 26.75 10.12
C VAL A 334 -11.29 26.47 10.95
N GLN A 335 -11.63 25.20 11.17
CA GLN A 335 -12.79 24.82 12.00
C GLN A 335 -12.68 25.33 13.45
N ARG A 336 -11.45 25.49 13.96
CA ARG A 336 -11.16 26.04 15.29
C ARG A 336 -11.02 27.56 15.31
N GLY A 337 -11.18 28.21 14.17
CA GLY A 337 -11.00 29.65 14.03
C GLY A 337 -9.54 30.13 13.91
N ASP A 338 -8.58 29.22 13.84
CA ASP A 338 -7.16 29.57 13.74
C ASP A 338 -6.72 29.63 12.27
N PHE A 339 -7.07 30.72 11.62
CA PHE A 339 -6.76 30.98 10.20
C PHE A 339 -5.26 31.09 9.93
N ASN A 340 -4.47 31.61 10.88
CA ASN A 340 -3.04 31.78 10.70
C ASN A 340 -2.32 30.43 10.65
N GLN A 341 -2.62 29.53 11.57
CA GLN A 341 -2.06 28.16 11.56
C GLN A 341 -2.58 27.35 10.37
N ALA A 342 -3.80 27.59 9.93
CA ALA A 342 -4.33 26.94 8.73
C ALA A 342 -3.51 27.32 7.49
N GLU A 343 -3.19 28.59 7.32
CA GLU A 343 -2.41 29.09 6.17
C GLU A 343 -0.98 28.55 6.17
N LEU A 344 -0.31 28.49 7.33
CA LEU A 344 1.04 27.92 7.47
C LEU A 344 1.10 26.41 7.16
N ARG A 345 0.00 25.68 7.37
CA ARG A 345 -0.07 24.25 7.12
C ARG A 345 -0.53 23.88 5.72
N LEU A 346 -1.04 24.81 4.95
CA LEU A 346 -1.38 24.57 3.56
C LEU A 346 -0.13 24.11 2.79
N PRO A 347 -0.28 23.12 1.89
CA PRO A 347 0.81 22.74 0.99
C PRO A 347 1.31 23.99 0.23
N PRO A 348 2.63 24.10 -0.03
CA PRO A 348 3.14 25.13 -0.92
C PRO A 348 2.45 25.01 -2.28
N GLU A 349 2.47 26.06 -3.08
CA GLU A 349 1.82 26.08 -4.40
C GLU A 349 2.34 24.93 -5.27
N ILE A 350 1.58 23.85 -5.25
CA ILE A 350 1.79 22.72 -6.15
C ILE A 350 1.04 23.07 -7.44
N SER A 351 1.69 22.86 -8.57
CA SER A 351 1.12 23.06 -9.89
C SER A 351 -0.38 22.67 -9.94
N ILE A 352 -1.22 23.55 -10.44
CA ILE A 352 -2.69 23.40 -10.61
C ILE A 352 -3.06 22.20 -11.52
N ARG A 353 -2.07 21.44 -11.98
CA ARG A 353 -2.23 20.36 -12.96
C ARG A 353 -2.86 19.07 -12.41
N ASN A 354 -3.09 18.98 -11.10
CA ASN A 354 -3.75 17.82 -10.51
C ASN A 354 -4.86 18.24 -9.54
N GLU A 355 -5.77 17.30 -9.25
CA GLU A 355 -6.97 17.52 -8.43
C GLU A 355 -6.62 18.01 -7.01
N VAL A 356 -5.52 17.51 -6.45
CA VAL A 356 -5.04 17.90 -5.10
C VAL A 356 -4.52 19.32 -5.10
N GLY A 357 -3.81 19.74 -6.15
CA GLY A 357 -3.37 21.11 -6.36
C GLY A 357 -4.56 22.07 -6.49
N PHE A 358 -5.53 21.69 -7.32
CA PHE A 358 -6.77 22.46 -7.49
C PHE A 358 -7.54 22.61 -6.17
N ALA A 359 -7.74 21.50 -5.44
CA ALA A 359 -8.41 21.53 -4.13
C ALA A 359 -7.65 22.43 -3.12
N THR A 360 -6.32 22.39 -3.14
CA THR A 360 -5.48 23.22 -2.24
C THR A 360 -5.64 24.71 -2.54
N VAL A 361 -5.59 25.11 -3.82
CA VAL A 361 -5.77 26.49 -4.26
C VAL A 361 -7.18 26.99 -3.95
N THR A 362 -8.19 26.18 -4.27
CA THR A 362 -9.60 26.51 -3.99
C THR A 362 -9.84 26.69 -2.50
N PHE A 363 -9.28 25.81 -1.67
CA PHE A 363 -9.40 25.93 -0.22
C PHE A 363 -8.67 27.16 0.31
N ARG A 364 -7.48 27.49 -0.20
CA ARG A 364 -6.74 28.72 0.16
C ARG A 364 -7.57 29.97 -0.12
N ASN A 365 -8.16 30.05 -1.33
CA ASN A 365 -9.02 31.16 -1.71
C ASN A 365 -10.25 31.27 -0.79
N MET A 366 -10.86 30.14 -0.46
CA MET A 366 -11.98 30.09 0.48
C MET A 366 -11.61 30.61 1.88
N VAL A 367 -10.44 30.20 2.41
CA VAL A 367 -9.95 30.67 3.71
C VAL A 367 -9.72 32.19 3.70
N GLN A 368 -9.11 32.71 2.63
CA GLN A 368 -8.89 34.16 2.47
C GLN A 368 -10.21 34.92 2.39
N GLN A 369 -11.17 34.44 1.60
CA GLN A 369 -12.50 35.04 1.51
C GLN A 369 -13.23 35.01 2.86
N LEU A 370 -13.20 33.89 3.55
CA LEU A 370 -13.82 33.76 4.87
C LEU A 370 -13.21 34.75 5.89
N ARG A 371 -11.89 34.85 5.91
CA ARG A 371 -11.17 35.80 6.77
C ARG A 371 -11.58 37.25 6.46
N GLN A 372 -11.67 37.59 5.18
CA GLN A 372 -12.09 38.94 4.76
C GLN A 372 -13.56 39.22 5.15
N HIS A 373 -14.44 38.23 4.97
CA HIS A 373 -15.85 38.36 5.39
C HIS A 373 -15.98 38.57 6.90
N ILE A 374 -15.27 37.82 7.71
CA ILE A 374 -15.30 37.96 9.18
C ILE A 374 -14.79 39.34 9.58
N LYS A 375 -13.70 39.82 8.95
CA LYS A 375 -13.17 41.17 9.21
C LYS A 375 -14.18 42.25 8.86
N ASN A 376 -14.76 42.18 7.67
CA ASN A 376 -15.75 43.14 7.19
C ASN A 376 -17.00 43.17 8.09
N GLU A 377 -17.49 41.98 8.48
CA GLU A 377 -18.65 41.88 9.39
C GLU A 377 -18.37 42.51 10.75
N PHE A 378 -17.17 42.28 11.29
CA PHE A 378 -16.75 42.89 12.54
C PHE A 378 -16.64 44.43 12.45
N GLU A 379 -16.04 44.95 11.38
CA GLU A 379 -15.95 46.39 11.12
C GLU A 379 -17.33 47.03 10.95
N LEU A 380 -18.24 46.42 10.21
CA LEU A 380 -19.62 46.87 10.05
C LEU A 380 -20.36 46.91 11.37
N LYS A 381 -20.18 45.89 12.22
CA LYS A 381 -20.80 45.85 13.55
C LYS A 381 -20.30 46.95 14.45
N LEU A 382 -18.99 47.24 14.41
CA LEU A 382 -18.37 48.33 15.17
C LEU A 382 -18.90 49.72 14.72
N LEU A 383 -18.95 49.96 13.40
CA LEU A 383 -19.50 51.18 12.82
C LEU A 383 -20.97 51.39 13.18
N ARG A 384 -21.77 50.33 13.13
CA ARG A 384 -23.16 50.37 13.53
C ARG A 384 -23.31 50.77 15.01
N GLN A 385 -22.54 50.16 15.91
CA GLN A 385 -22.55 50.50 17.34
C GLN A 385 -22.17 51.97 17.59
N GLN A 386 -21.14 52.45 16.89
CA GLN A 386 -20.73 53.84 16.99
C GLN A 386 -21.82 54.82 16.49
N ALA A 387 -22.49 54.48 15.38
CA ALA A 387 -23.59 55.30 14.86
C ALA A 387 -24.80 55.35 15.82
N GLU A 388 -25.18 54.19 16.38
CA GLU A 388 -26.24 54.10 17.41
C GLU A 388 -25.90 54.91 18.64
N TYR A 389 -24.65 54.85 19.12
CA TYR A 389 -24.17 55.66 20.27
C TYR A 389 -24.22 57.17 19.97
N LYS A 390 -23.75 57.62 18.80
CA LYS A 390 -23.81 59.02 18.39
C LYS A 390 -25.25 59.53 18.28
N ALA A 391 -26.17 58.73 17.76
CA ALA A 391 -27.59 59.07 17.68
C ALA A 391 -28.21 59.32 19.06
N LEU A 392 -27.83 58.52 20.06
CA LEU A 392 -28.26 58.68 21.46
C LEU A 392 -27.71 59.99 22.09
N LEU A 393 -26.48 60.35 21.74
CA LEU A 393 -25.86 61.64 22.25
C LEU A 393 -26.52 62.90 21.67
N MET A 394 -26.97 62.86 20.42
CA MET A 394 -27.54 64.00 19.73
C MET A 394 -28.96 64.42 20.22
N GLN A 395 -29.56 63.66 21.14
CA GLN A 395 -30.82 64.05 21.75
C GLN A 395 -30.65 65.14 22.82
N ILE A 396 -29.92 66.17 22.51
CA ILE A 396 -29.93 67.43 23.32
C ILE A 396 -31.34 67.94 23.28
N ASN A 397 -31.93 68.15 24.46
CA ASN A 397 -33.34 68.55 24.63
C ASN A 397 -33.63 69.92 24.03
N PRO A 398 -34.14 70.08 22.77
CA PRO A 398 -34.41 71.39 22.16
C PRO A 398 -35.45 72.13 22.93
N HIS A 399 -36.33 71.48 23.63
CA HIS A 399 -37.37 72.01 24.46
C HIS A 399 -36.81 72.81 25.66
N PHE A 400 -35.71 72.30 26.28
CA PHE A 400 -35.05 73.05 27.34
C PHE A 400 -34.49 74.39 26.83
N LEU A 401 -33.89 74.42 25.66
CA LEU A 401 -33.37 75.58 25.01
C LEU A 401 -34.46 76.67 24.78
N PHE A 402 -35.61 76.24 24.17
CA PHE A 402 -36.73 77.14 23.96
C PHE A 402 -37.30 77.71 25.28
N ASN A 403 -37.47 76.85 26.27
CA ASN A 403 -37.98 77.24 27.58
C ASN A 403 -37.05 78.23 28.31
N THR A 404 -35.73 78.15 28.12
CA THR A 404 -34.75 79.03 28.73
C THR A 404 -34.75 80.35 28.00
N LEU A 405 -34.92 80.38 26.68
CA LEU A 405 -35.07 81.65 25.90
C LEU A 405 -36.35 82.39 26.27
N GLU A 406 -37.49 81.65 26.48
CA GLU A 406 -38.73 82.24 26.97
C GLU A 406 -38.56 82.83 28.39
N LEU A 407 -37.84 82.09 29.28
CA LEU A 407 -37.53 82.63 30.60
C LEU A 407 -36.74 83.94 30.54
N MET A 408 -35.71 83.98 29.69
CA MET A 408 -34.92 85.24 29.51
C MET A 408 -35.78 86.37 29.02
N SER A 409 -36.67 86.11 28.05
CA SER A 409 -37.60 87.11 27.56
C SER A 409 -38.54 87.65 28.69
N SER A 410 -39.08 86.72 29.47
CA SER A 410 -39.96 87.08 30.59
C SER A 410 -39.24 87.83 31.69
N LEU A 411 -37.99 87.48 32.07
CA LEU A 411 -37.18 88.18 33.05
C LEU A 411 -36.80 89.57 32.56
N ALA A 412 -36.48 89.76 31.31
CA ALA A 412 -36.17 91.06 30.70
C ALA A 412 -37.40 91.98 30.72
N MET A 413 -38.61 91.50 30.42
CA MET A 413 -39.85 92.23 30.51
C MET A 413 -40.16 92.63 31.97
N GLN A 414 -39.80 91.84 32.92
CA GLN A 414 -39.97 92.12 34.36
C GLN A 414 -38.91 93.07 34.90
N LYS A 415 -37.96 93.48 34.09
CA LYS A 415 -36.80 94.33 34.48
C LYS A 415 -35.89 93.69 35.52
N ARG A 416 -35.88 92.35 35.59
CA ARG A 416 -34.97 91.54 36.43
C ARG A 416 -33.65 91.30 35.70
N THR A 417 -32.88 92.43 35.57
CA THR A 417 -31.69 92.46 34.74
C THR A 417 -30.60 91.46 35.21
N ASP A 418 -30.37 91.44 36.53
CA ASP A 418 -29.34 90.60 37.13
C ASP A 418 -29.65 89.13 36.90
N ASP A 419 -30.90 88.70 37.10
CA ASP A 419 -31.34 87.30 36.82
C ASP A 419 -31.26 86.97 35.35
N THR A 420 -31.58 87.94 34.46
CA THR A 420 -31.44 87.72 33.00
C THR A 420 -30.01 87.49 32.61
N VAL A 421 -29.06 88.26 33.12
CA VAL A 421 -27.63 88.12 32.87
C VAL A 421 -27.15 86.76 33.38
N GLN A 422 -27.58 86.39 34.60
CA GLN A 422 -27.20 85.07 35.20
C GLN A 422 -27.68 83.89 34.38
N VAL A 423 -28.93 83.94 33.91
CA VAL A 423 -29.46 82.85 33.02
C VAL A 423 -28.69 82.77 31.71
N ILE A 424 -28.33 83.94 31.08
CA ILE A 424 -27.52 83.97 29.85
C ILE A 424 -26.13 83.38 30.09
N GLU A 425 -25.47 83.75 31.18
CA GLU A 425 -24.15 83.22 31.51
C GLU A 425 -24.20 81.72 31.74
N SER A 426 -25.15 81.25 32.54
CA SER A 426 -25.32 79.81 32.86
C SER A 426 -25.69 79.00 31.62
N LEU A 427 -26.60 79.49 30.76
CA LEU A 427 -26.92 78.89 29.48
C LEU A 427 -25.67 78.80 28.55
N GLY A 428 -24.92 79.93 28.48
CA GLY A 428 -23.70 80.01 27.68
C GLY A 428 -22.62 79.01 28.13
N LYS A 429 -22.48 78.79 29.45
CA LYS A 429 -21.58 77.72 30.00
C LYS A 429 -22.09 76.34 29.66
N MET A 430 -23.38 76.11 29.83
CA MET A 430 -24.03 74.79 29.48
C MET A 430 -23.87 74.46 27.99
N MET A 431 -24.11 75.43 27.09
CA MET A 431 -23.94 75.28 25.66
C MET A 431 -22.48 74.96 25.29
N ARG A 432 -21.51 75.67 25.85
CA ARG A 432 -20.08 75.33 25.61
C ARG A 432 -19.72 73.92 26.04
N PHE A 433 -20.24 73.45 27.17
CA PHE A 433 -20.05 72.10 27.63
C PHE A 433 -20.70 71.07 26.67
N SER A 434 -21.90 71.32 26.19
CA SER A 434 -22.65 70.48 25.27
C SER A 434 -22.00 70.36 23.90
N LEU A 435 -21.39 71.44 23.39
CA LEU A 435 -20.77 71.50 22.07
C LEU A 435 -19.34 70.95 22.01
N ARG A 436 -18.72 70.62 23.12
CA ARG A 436 -17.44 69.88 23.13
C ARG A 436 -17.65 68.45 22.60
N MET A 437 -17.48 68.27 21.29
CA MET A 437 -17.81 67.01 20.60
C MET A 437 -16.77 65.86 20.76
N SER A 438 -15.59 66.17 21.36
CA SER A 438 -14.47 65.17 21.37
C SER A 438 -14.51 64.17 22.49
N ASP A 439 -15.18 64.41 23.60
CA ASP A 439 -15.07 63.57 24.80
C ASP A 439 -16.44 63.16 25.30
N ASP A 440 -16.76 61.87 25.13
CA ASP A 440 -17.99 61.26 25.66
C ASP A 440 -17.92 61.08 27.20
N VAL A 441 -16.71 61.07 27.75
CA VAL A 441 -16.40 60.95 29.17
C VAL A 441 -15.73 62.25 29.64
N VAL A 442 -16.18 62.79 30.72
CA VAL A 442 -15.67 64.07 31.29
C VAL A 442 -15.30 63.89 32.74
N PRO A 443 -14.41 64.78 33.27
CA PRO A 443 -14.22 64.87 34.70
C PRO A 443 -15.55 65.12 35.41
N LEU A 444 -15.82 64.38 36.51
CA LEU A 444 -17.06 64.56 37.28
C LEU A 444 -17.28 66.02 37.70
N ARG A 445 -16.22 66.75 38.02
CA ARG A 445 -16.28 68.16 38.36
C ARG A 445 -16.88 69.06 37.22
N GLU A 446 -16.69 68.68 35.97
CA GLU A 446 -17.28 69.39 34.83
C GLU A 446 -18.78 69.09 34.68
N GLU A 447 -19.19 67.81 34.85
CA GLU A 447 -20.62 67.41 34.87
C GLU A 447 -21.34 68.12 36.08
N LEU A 448 -20.72 68.11 37.25
CA LEU A 448 -21.29 68.83 38.43
C LEU A 448 -21.37 70.32 38.22
N LYS A 449 -20.39 70.96 37.57
CA LYS A 449 -20.44 72.35 37.21
C LYS A 449 -21.59 72.60 36.26
N TYR A 450 -21.76 71.82 35.25
CA TYR A 450 -22.88 71.89 34.31
C TYR A 450 -24.22 71.76 35.05
N VAL A 451 -24.34 70.78 35.95
CA VAL A 451 -25.51 70.63 36.81
C VAL A 451 -25.78 71.83 37.70
N LYS A 452 -24.75 72.45 38.28
CA LYS A 452 -24.89 73.73 39.06
C LYS A 452 -25.45 74.84 38.21
N ASP A 453 -24.90 75.08 36.99
CA ASP A 453 -25.39 76.07 36.05
C ASP A 453 -26.85 75.75 35.62
N TYR A 454 -27.20 74.45 35.45
CA TYR A 454 -28.58 74.04 35.17
C TYR A 454 -29.54 74.33 36.34
N VAL A 455 -29.14 74.00 37.55
CA VAL A 455 -29.91 74.20 38.80
C VAL A 455 -30.17 75.70 39.01
N GLU A 456 -29.19 76.53 38.72
CA GLU A 456 -29.28 77.98 38.83
C GLU A 456 -30.38 78.55 37.91
N ILE A 457 -30.44 78.11 36.67
CA ILE A 457 -31.51 78.43 35.73
C ILE A 457 -32.88 78.01 36.26
N LEU A 458 -32.97 76.79 36.80
CA LEU A 458 -34.23 76.30 37.37
C LEU A 458 -34.67 77.07 38.60
N GLN A 459 -33.76 77.46 39.51
CA GLN A 459 -34.06 78.23 40.69
C GLN A 459 -34.56 79.64 40.32
N ILE A 460 -33.95 80.28 39.33
CA ILE A 460 -34.43 81.59 38.81
C ILE A 460 -35.81 81.41 38.19
N ARG A 461 -36.04 80.35 37.42
CA ARG A 461 -37.32 80.05 36.76
C ARG A 461 -38.48 79.88 37.72
N PHE A 462 -38.26 79.07 38.75
CA PHE A 462 -39.32 78.64 39.68
C PHE A 462 -39.34 79.45 40.98
N GLY A 463 -38.27 80.25 41.26
CA GLY A 463 -38.14 81.06 42.46
C GLY A 463 -38.23 80.23 43.76
N GLY A 464 -38.85 80.78 44.79
CA GLY A 464 -38.99 80.13 46.10
C GLY A 464 -39.78 78.82 46.09
N ARG A 465 -40.42 78.46 44.96
CA ARG A 465 -41.16 77.18 44.81
C ARG A 465 -40.27 75.99 44.57
N LEU A 466 -38.99 76.19 44.23
CA LEU A 466 -38.05 75.04 44.01
C LEU A 466 -36.95 75.10 45.08
N SER A 467 -36.94 74.07 45.92
CA SER A 467 -35.84 73.82 46.85
C SER A 467 -34.99 72.68 46.28
N LEU A 468 -33.83 73.04 45.72
CA LEU A 468 -32.93 72.09 45.13
C LEU A 468 -31.56 72.13 45.80
N THR A 469 -31.07 71.01 46.34
CA THR A 469 -29.79 70.85 47.02
C THR A 469 -28.91 69.86 46.31
N LEU A 470 -27.63 70.23 46.10
CA LEU A 470 -26.61 69.32 45.58
C LEU A 470 -25.56 69.11 46.66
N ARG A 471 -25.35 67.85 47.04
CA ARG A 471 -24.33 67.46 48.05
C ARG A 471 -23.27 66.58 47.36
N GLU A 472 -22.05 66.87 47.67
CA GLU A 472 -20.90 66.14 47.25
C GLU A 472 -20.25 65.47 48.48
N GLU A 473 -20.14 64.14 48.50
CA GLU A 473 -19.65 63.36 49.64
C GLU A 473 -18.44 62.49 49.26
N GLY A 474 -17.30 62.73 49.90
CA GLY A 474 -16.07 61.97 49.64
C GLY A 474 -15.14 62.67 48.63
N GLU A 475 -14.09 61.94 48.24
CA GLU A 475 -13.08 62.42 47.33
C GLU A 475 -13.49 62.17 45.86
N LEU A 476 -14.01 63.24 45.19
CA LEU A 476 -14.63 63.09 43.85
C LEU A 476 -13.80 63.82 42.77
N ALA A 477 -12.71 64.48 43.11
CA ALA A 477 -12.00 65.42 42.24
C ALA A 477 -11.38 64.78 40.97
N HIS A 478 -10.97 63.49 41.05
CA HIS A 478 -10.26 62.81 39.99
C HIS A 478 -11.15 61.76 39.23
N LEU A 479 -12.44 61.76 39.52
CA LEU A 479 -13.39 60.80 38.92
C LEU A 479 -13.87 61.30 37.57
N THR A 480 -14.14 60.37 36.64
CA THR A 480 -14.72 60.67 35.34
C THR A 480 -16.09 59.98 35.19
N ILE A 481 -16.93 60.58 34.36
CA ILE A 481 -18.30 60.16 34.12
C ILE A 481 -18.69 60.41 32.67
N ILE A 482 -19.61 59.65 32.09
CA ILE A 482 -20.21 60.00 30.80
C ILE A 482 -21.11 61.22 30.94
N LYS A 483 -21.06 62.14 29.94
CA LYS A 483 -21.80 63.37 29.94
C LYS A 483 -23.31 63.21 30.07
N PHE A 484 -23.98 64.21 30.65
CA PHE A 484 -25.45 64.33 30.68
C PHE A 484 -26.16 63.17 31.35
N ILE A 485 -25.60 62.66 32.44
CA ILE A 485 -26.30 61.66 33.27
C ILE A 485 -27.25 62.30 34.27
N LEU A 486 -26.77 63.37 34.93
CA LEU A 486 -27.53 63.99 36.01
C LEU A 486 -28.65 64.87 35.50
N GLN A 487 -28.47 65.61 34.39
CA GLN A 487 -29.49 66.50 33.86
C GLN A 487 -30.86 65.88 33.66
N PRO A 488 -31.01 64.73 32.94
CA PRO A 488 -32.32 64.11 32.73
C PRO A 488 -32.97 63.61 34.03
N LEU A 489 -32.17 63.18 35.00
CA LEU A 489 -32.68 62.79 36.34
C LEU A 489 -33.27 63.96 37.09
N ILE A 490 -32.55 65.14 37.09
CA ILE A 490 -32.98 66.38 37.73
C ILE A 490 -34.22 66.91 37.03
N GLU A 491 -34.21 66.94 35.68
CA GLU A 491 -35.36 67.36 34.89
C GLU A 491 -36.62 66.59 35.25
N ASN A 492 -36.52 65.23 35.33
CA ASN A 492 -37.61 64.38 35.75
C ASN A 492 -38.04 64.68 37.18
N ALA A 493 -37.13 64.75 38.11
CA ALA A 493 -37.42 65.04 39.53
C ALA A 493 -38.18 66.38 39.69
N VAL A 494 -37.72 67.41 39.04
CA VAL A 494 -38.39 68.75 39.10
C VAL A 494 -39.76 68.66 38.42
N LYS A 495 -39.86 68.09 37.25
CA LYS A 495 -41.10 67.94 36.47
C LYS A 495 -42.18 67.22 37.29
N TYR A 496 -41.85 66.04 37.80
CA TYR A 496 -42.82 65.21 38.50
C TYR A 496 -43.17 65.75 39.91
N SER A 497 -42.22 66.44 40.59
CA SER A 497 -42.52 67.20 41.85
C SER A 497 -43.58 68.28 41.64
N PHE A 498 -43.43 69.13 40.60
CA PHE A 498 -44.42 70.17 40.30
C PHE A 498 -45.75 69.67 39.79
N GLN A 499 -45.80 68.42 39.25
CA GLN A 499 -47.06 67.77 38.87
C GLN A 499 -47.89 67.35 40.07
N HIS A 500 -47.21 67.08 41.20
CA HIS A 500 -47.81 66.53 42.41
C HIS A 500 -47.96 67.55 43.55
N GLN A 501 -47.01 68.45 43.67
CA GLN A 501 -46.93 69.42 44.76
C GLN A 501 -46.75 70.89 44.23
N PRO A 502 -47.29 71.87 44.90
CA PRO A 502 -47.06 73.33 44.49
C PRO A 502 -45.60 73.76 44.67
N GLU A 503 -44.88 73.08 45.59
CA GLU A 503 -43.47 73.30 45.86
C GLU A 503 -42.67 72.05 45.59
N ALA A 504 -41.66 72.14 44.77
CA ALA A 504 -40.78 71.02 44.42
C ALA A 504 -39.56 71.02 45.35
N ARG A 505 -39.28 69.85 45.88
CA ARG A 505 -38.09 69.62 46.71
C ARG A 505 -37.27 68.49 46.06
N VAL A 506 -36.03 68.76 45.65
CA VAL A 506 -35.14 67.82 45.00
C VAL A 506 -33.78 67.85 45.70
N GLU A 507 -33.27 66.70 46.05
CA GLU A 507 -31.94 66.50 46.60
C GLU A 507 -31.11 65.60 45.68
N ILE A 508 -29.91 66.06 45.35
CA ILE A 508 -28.92 65.40 44.53
C ILE A 508 -27.74 65.09 45.45
N VAL A 509 -27.38 63.77 45.58
CA VAL A 509 -26.18 63.43 46.33
C VAL A 509 -25.27 62.59 45.41
N VAL A 510 -24.04 63.07 45.34
CA VAL A 510 -22.97 62.32 44.62
C VAL A 510 -21.96 61.87 45.65
N SER A 511 -21.75 60.58 45.76
CA SER A 511 -20.87 60.07 46.79
C SER A 511 -19.97 58.92 46.24
N ARG A 512 -18.85 58.70 46.90
CA ARG A 512 -17.95 57.57 46.67
C ARG A 512 -18.16 56.52 47.73
N SER A 513 -18.44 55.30 47.29
CA SER A 513 -18.58 54.12 48.16
C SER A 513 -17.58 53.05 47.72
N GLY A 514 -16.39 53.04 48.32
CA GLY A 514 -15.29 52.15 47.92
C GLY A 514 -14.81 52.39 46.48
N GLU A 515 -14.95 51.36 45.63
CA GLU A 515 -14.60 51.46 44.18
C GLU A 515 -15.81 51.80 43.29
N ARG A 516 -16.88 52.29 43.88
CA ARG A 516 -18.10 52.69 43.17
C ARG A 516 -18.46 54.15 43.44
N MET A 517 -18.95 54.80 42.41
CA MET A 517 -19.56 56.11 42.49
C MET A 517 -21.08 55.97 42.56
N VAL A 518 -21.70 56.60 43.52
CA VAL A 518 -23.14 56.55 43.70
C VAL A 518 -23.72 57.90 43.47
N LEU A 519 -24.65 57.97 42.51
CA LEU A 519 -25.42 59.18 42.17
C LEU A 519 -26.86 58.98 42.64
N SER A 520 -27.36 59.81 43.48
CA SER A 520 -28.76 59.72 43.95
C SER A 520 -29.49 60.99 43.69
N VAL A 521 -30.72 60.92 43.22
CA VAL A 521 -31.66 62.00 43.02
C VAL A 521 -32.97 61.68 43.73
N ALA A 522 -33.30 62.41 44.76
CA ALA A 522 -34.55 62.27 45.52
C ALA A 522 -35.49 63.43 45.21
N ASP A 523 -36.76 63.17 45.08
CA ASP A 523 -37.81 64.20 44.87
C ASP A 523 -39.01 64.03 45.82
N ASN A 524 -39.92 65.01 45.83
CA ASN A 524 -41.19 64.94 46.56
C ASN A 524 -42.40 64.75 45.60
N GLY A 525 -42.20 64.17 44.44
CA GLY A 525 -43.24 63.92 43.46
C GLY A 525 -44.17 62.75 43.86
N PRO A 526 -44.93 62.17 42.92
CA PRO A 526 -45.89 61.08 43.18
C PRO A 526 -45.24 59.69 43.39
N GLY A 527 -43.88 59.64 43.39
CA GLY A 527 -43.15 58.42 43.37
C GLY A 527 -43.24 57.66 42.04
N VAL A 528 -42.62 56.47 41.95
CA VAL A 528 -42.65 55.66 40.72
C VAL A 528 -43.64 54.52 40.94
N GLN A 529 -44.73 54.47 40.14
CA GLN A 529 -45.74 53.42 40.22
C GLN A 529 -45.13 52.01 39.96
N GLY A 530 -45.69 50.97 40.60
CA GLY A 530 -45.17 49.60 40.55
C GLY A 530 -45.00 49.03 39.13
N GLU A 531 -45.94 49.33 38.24
CA GLU A 531 -45.89 48.96 36.82
C GLU A 531 -44.66 49.57 36.11
N THR A 532 -44.42 50.88 36.33
CA THR A 532 -43.27 51.60 35.75
C THR A 532 -41.96 51.15 36.36
N LYS A 533 -41.94 50.81 37.65
CA LYS A 533 -40.78 50.21 38.31
C LYS A 533 -40.39 48.88 37.66
N ARG A 534 -41.38 48.04 37.40
CA ARG A 534 -41.20 46.74 36.78
C ARG A 534 -40.71 46.86 35.33
N GLN A 535 -41.30 47.74 34.54
CA GLN A 535 -40.89 48.00 33.17
C GLN A 535 -39.46 48.58 33.06
N LEU A 536 -39.05 49.46 33.97
CA LEU A 536 -37.67 49.97 34.03
C LEU A 536 -36.67 48.88 34.46
N ALA A 537 -37.06 47.99 35.39
CA ALA A 537 -36.23 46.85 35.77
C ALA A 537 -36.07 45.83 34.66
N GLU A 538 -37.15 45.51 33.93
CA GLU A 538 -37.14 44.61 32.79
C GLU A 538 -36.29 45.21 31.62
N ARG A 539 -36.43 46.50 31.34
CA ARG A 539 -35.61 47.22 30.35
C ARG A 539 -34.14 47.29 30.79
N SER A 540 -33.90 47.46 32.08
CA SER A 540 -32.55 47.39 32.62
C SER A 540 -31.93 45.99 32.50
N ALA A 541 -32.73 44.91 32.49
CA ALA A 541 -32.26 43.54 32.31
C ALA A 541 -32.16 43.13 30.83
N ALA A 542 -32.85 43.81 29.89
CA ALA A 542 -32.84 43.47 28.49
C ALA A 542 -31.50 43.84 27.82
N ALA A 543 -30.80 42.83 27.32
CA ALA A 543 -29.47 42.98 26.65
C ALA A 543 -29.53 43.56 25.22
N ARG A 544 -30.72 43.91 24.66
CA ARG A 544 -30.87 44.36 23.27
C ARG A 544 -31.20 45.82 23.16
N MET A 545 -30.34 46.57 22.48
CA MET A 545 -30.45 48.00 22.19
C MET A 545 -31.74 48.39 21.44
N ASP A 546 -32.24 47.55 20.51
CA ASP A 546 -33.47 47.80 19.74
C ASP A 546 -34.72 47.99 20.62
N ALA A 547 -34.76 47.37 21.79
CA ALA A 547 -35.87 47.51 22.75
C ALA A 547 -35.86 48.84 23.49
N LEU A 548 -34.68 49.48 23.61
CA LEU A 548 -34.51 50.76 24.31
C LEU A 548 -34.78 51.98 23.42
N LEU A 549 -34.56 51.84 22.10
CA LEU A 549 -34.67 52.95 21.12
C LEU A 549 -36.11 53.15 20.58
N ASN A 550 -36.96 52.12 20.63
CA ASN A 550 -38.29 52.15 19.98
C ASN A 550 -39.46 52.58 20.90
N SER A 551 -39.17 53.14 22.10
CA SER A 551 -40.26 53.60 22.98
C SER A 551 -40.69 55.04 22.66
N ARG A 552 -41.93 55.17 22.13
CA ARG A 552 -42.59 56.44 21.83
C ARG A 552 -43.20 57.15 23.05
N ASP A 553 -42.92 56.75 24.28
CA ASP A 553 -43.58 57.25 25.48
C ASP A 553 -42.76 58.34 26.25
N SER A 554 -43.47 59.12 27.02
CA SER A 554 -43.03 60.35 27.76
C SER A 554 -41.91 60.15 28.80
N GLN A 555 -41.26 58.95 28.83
CA GLN A 555 -40.18 58.57 29.76
C GLN A 555 -38.81 58.50 29.08
N ILE A 556 -38.60 59.24 28.01
CA ILE A 556 -37.41 59.17 27.17
C ILE A 556 -36.12 59.47 27.94
N GLY A 557 -36.17 60.36 28.94
CA GLY A 557 -34.99 60.84 29.66
C GLY A 557 -34.29 59.79 30.51
N LEU A 558 -35.03 59.07 31.40
CA LEU A 558 -34.46 58.05 32.26
C LEU A 558 -34.05 56.77 31.50
N SER A 559 -34.86 56.39 30.50
CA SER A 559 -34.52 55.25 29.64
C SER A 559 -33.23 55.46 28.85
N ASN A 560 -33.00 56.70 28.37
CA ASN A 560 -31.76 57.05 27.67
C ASN A 560 -30.54 57.05 28.60
N VAL A 561 -30.67 57.52 29.82
CA VAL A 561 -29.60 57.45 30.83
C VAL A 561 -29.23 55.99 31.12
N ILE A 562 -30.21 55.11 31.33
CA ILE A 562 -29.99 53.67 31.56
C ILE A 562 -29.28 53.05 30.35
N ALA A 563 -29.76 53.33 29.10
CA ALA A 563 -29.17 52.78 27.89
C ALA A 563 -27.71 53.19 27.71
N ARG A 564 -27.43 54.52 27.93
CA ARG A 564 -26.07 55.05 27.83
C ARG A 564 -25.12 54.50 28.90
N CYS A 565 -25.59 54.38 30.14
CA CYS A 565 -24.82 53.79 31.23
C CYS A 565 -24.51 52.33 30.98
N LYS A 566 -25.47 51.53 30.50
CA LYS A 566 -25.24 50.12 30.15
C LYS A 566 -24.29 49.96 28.97
N LEU A 567 -24.41 50.79 27.95
CA LEU A 567 -23.56 50.76 26.78
C LEU A 567 -22.09 51.03 27.11
N TYR A 568 -21.87 51.96 28.05
CA TYR A 568 -20.52 52.36 28.42
C TYR A 568 -19.92 51.52 29.57
N TYR A 569 -20.69 51.28 30.66
CA TYR A 569 -20.21 50.62 31.88
C TYR A 569 -20.52 49.11 31.90
N GLY A 570 -21.32 48.59 30.95
CA GLY A 570 -21.68 47.16 30.85
C GLY A 570 -22.44 46.64 32.09
N GLU A 571 -22.07 45.45 32.52
CA GLU A 571 -22.69 44.78 33.69
C GLU A 571 -22.30 45.40 35.03
N LEU A 572 -21.36 46.32 35.07
CA LEU A 572 -20.94 47.02 36.30
C LEU A 572 -21.86 48.16 36.70
N PHE A 573 -22.78 48.56 35.81
CA PHE A 573 -23.80 49.57 36.08
C PHE A 573 -25.01 48.96 36.79
N GLU A 574 -25.39 49.58 37.91
CA GLU A 574 -26.60 49.22 38.66
C GLU A 574 -27.52 50.43 38.84
N ILE A 575 -28.83 50.23 38.75
CA ILE A 575 -29.85 51.23 39.05
C ILE A 575 -30.82 50.69 40.08
N GLN A 576 -31.15 51.53 41.08
CA GLN A 576 -32.19 51.24 42.09
C GLN A 576 -33.19 52.37 42.12
N ILE A 577 -34.46 52.07 42.16
CA ILE A 577 -35.55 53.04 42.30
C ILE A 577 -36.29 52.72 43.59
N LYS A 578 -36.18 53.65 44.54
CA LYS A 578 -36.77 53.58 45.90
C LYS A 578 -37.75 54.72 46.11
N GLU A 579 -38.44 54.69 47.22
CA GLU A 579 -39.24 55.82 47.71
C GLU A 579 -38.32 56.80 48.45
N SER A 580 -38.50 58.05 48.20
CA SER A 580 -37.75 59.12 48.90
C SER A 580 -38.32 59.35 50.30
N SER A 581 -37.54 60.01 51.20
CA SER A 581 -37.99 60.38 52.56
C SER A 581 -39.17 61.37 52.56
N TRP A 582 -39.50 61.94 51.41
CA TRP A 582 -40.61 62.90 51.21
C TRP A 582 -41.82 62.30 50.48
N GLY A 583 -41.85 60.93 50.30
CA GLY A 583 -42.94 60.26 49.63
C GLY A 583 -42.82 60.19 48.09
N GLY A 584 -41.81 60.81 47.51
CA GLY A 584 -41.51 60.84 46.07
C GLY A 584 -40.57 59.75 45.62
N ALA A 585 -39.89 59.90 44.52
CA ALA A 585 -38.93 58.93 43.99
C ALA A 585 -37.50 59.18 44.47
N LEU A 586 -36.75 58.16 44.74
CA LEU A 586 -35.31 58.15 44.95
C LEU A 586 -34.68 57.21 43.88
N ILE A 587 -33.99 57.85 42.92
CA ILE A 587 -33.25 57.14 41.86
C ILE A 587 -31.80 57.08 42.28
N VAL A 588 -31.23 55.88 42.37
CA VAL A 588 -29.84 55.64 42.73
C VAL A 588 -29.15 54.93 41.55
N LEU A 589 -28.11 55.55 41.01
CA LEU A 589 -27.22 54.94 40.03
C LEU A 589 -25.91 54.60 40.68
N THR A 590 -25.44 53.37 40.50
CA THR A 590 -24.13 52.91 40.97
C THR A 590 -23.24 52.62 39.75
N LEU A 591 -22.13 53.33 39.67
CA LEU A 591 -21.18 53.29 38.55
C LEU A 591 -19.81 52.84 39.05
N PRO A 592 -19.03 52.10 38.20
CA PRO A 592 -17.63 51.83 38.54
C PRO A 592 -16.83 53.15 38.51
N ILE A 593 -15.85 53.28 39.40
CA ILE A 593 -14.95 54.41 39.42
C ILE A 593 -14.00 54.31 38.24
N GLN A 594 -13.91 55.42 37.48
CA GLN A 594 -12.88 55.64 36.47
C GLN A 594 -12.11 56.92 36.83
N GLU A 595 -10.78 56.83 36.90
CA GLU A 595 -9.90 57.91 37.24
C GLU A 595 -9.36 58.60 35.96
N GLU A 596 -9.15 59.92 36.02
CA GLU A 596 -8.60 60.71 34.92
C GLU A 596 -7.22 60.16 34.51
N GLY A 597 -7.07 59.73 33.24
CA GLY A 597 -5.80 59.19 32.68
C GLY A 597 -5.61 57.67 32.64
N LYS A 598 -6.53 56.86 33.14
CA LYS A 598 -6.51 55.41 32.94
C LYS A 598 -7.55 54.98 31.89
N HIS A 599 -7.13 54.89 30.64
CA HIS A 599 -7.92 54.19 29.61
C HIS A 599 -7.80 52.66 29.83
N VAL A 600 -8.91 51.98 29.99
CA VAL A 600 -9.01 50.53 29.98
C VAL A 600 -9.03 50.03 28.54
#